data_d718d4650aa6ffda728b0b35bc67f541
#
_entry.id   d718d4650aa6ffda728b0b35bc67f541
#
_cell.length_a   1.000
_cell.length_b   1.000
_cell.length_c   1.000
_cell.angle_alpha   90.00
_cell.angle_beta   90.00
_cell.angle_gamma   90.00
#
_symmetry.space_group_name_H-M   'P 1'
#
loop_
_entity.id
_entity.type
_entity.pdbx_description
1 polymer ?
#
loop_
_entity_poly.entity_id
_entity_poly.type
_entity_poly.pdbx_seq_one_letter_code
_entity_poly.pdbx_strand_id
1 'polypeptide(L)'
;APGGLRSMASQGELYRKLGIPYVFDPGQATSQLSPAALTELSLGSMLICVSEYEEKLLADRTGLDRKKLVTPSRSLLVTRGGEGSVIYTEEREIRIPAVQPLRIADPVGAGDAYRGGLLRGLELGLPLETCGRIGSTIASFKLEAPGGQAYSPTLSDIAARYQMVWGTPYPG
;
A
#
# COMPACT_ATOMS: atom_id res chain seq x y z
N ALA A 1 6.23 2.35 7.13
CA ALA A 1 7.66 2.62 7.12
C ALA A 1 8.30 1.97 8.32
N PRO A 2 9.43 1.29 8.20
CA PRO A 2 10.03 0.55 9.29
C PRO A 2 10.63 1.48 10.32
N GLY A 3 9.83 1.84 11.32
CA GLY A 3 10.36 2.00 12.67
C GLY A 3 11.05 0.69 13.04
N GLY A 4 11.98 0.68 14.00
CA GLY A 4 12.71 -0.55 14.35
C GLY A 4 11.76 -1.75 14.54
N LEU A 5 12.22 -2.96 14.23
CA LEU A 5 11.43 -4.20 14.26
C LEU A 5 10.63 -4.40 15.57
N ARG A 6 11.23 -3.98 16.69
CA ARG A 6 10.58 -4.02 18.01
C ARG A 6 9.39 -3.05 18.09
N SER A 7 9.51 -1.85 17.53
CA SER A 7 8.41 -0.86 17.49
C SER A 7 7.25 -1.37 16.67
N MET A 8 7.52 -1.98 15.51
CA MET A 8 6.47 -2.52 14.64
C MET A 8 5.67 -3.62 15.35
N ALA A 9 6.35 -4.54 16.03
CA ALA A 9 5.68 -5.61 16.78
C ALA A 9 4.86 -5.05 17.95
N SER A 10 5.44 -4.16 18.77
CA SER A 10 4.75 -3.58 19.95
C SER A 10 3.58 -2.68 19.58
N GLN A 11 3.69 -1.92 18.48
CA GLN A 11 2.59 -1.10 17.97
C GLN A 11 1.43 -1.97 17.46
N GLY A 12 1.71 -3.03 16.70
CA GLY A 12 0.67 -3.95 16.23
C GLY A 12 -0.06 -4.64 17.37
N GLU A 13 0.67 -5.06 18.42
CA GLU A 13 0.08 -5.61 19.63
C GLU A 13 -0.82 -4.58 20.35
N LEU A 14 -0.34 -3.34 20.49
CA LEU A 14 -1.10 -2.24 21.11
C LEU A 14 -2.39 -1.95 20.34
N TYR A 15 -2.31 -1.82 19.00
CA TYR A 15 -3.47 -1.54 18.17
C TYR A 15 -4.53 -2.65 18.26
N ARG A 16 -4.11 -3.92 18.28
CA ARG A 16 -5.04 -5.03 18.49
C ARG A 16 -5.71 -4.99 19.88
N LYS A 17 -4.95 -4.72 20.92
CA LYS A 17 -5.48 -4.58 22.29
C LYS A 17 -6.51 -3.45 22.42
N LEU A 18 -6.30 -2.36 21.69
CA LEU A 18 -7.18 -1.19 21.69
C LEU A 18 -8.30 -1.25 20.64
N GLY A 19 -8.36 -2.30 19.81
CA GLY A 19 -9.31 -2.39 18.71
C GLY A 19 -9.10 -1.35 17.60
N ILE A 20 -7.88 -0.80 17.48
CA ILE A 20 -7.55 0.21 16.46
C ILE A 20 -7.19 -0.51 15.16
N PRO A 21 -7.94 -0.25 14.05
CA PRO A 21 -7.60 -0.81 12.76
C PRO A 21 -6.27 -0.25 12.26
N TYR A 22 -5.45 -1.10 11.62
CA TYR A 22 -4.15 -0.67 11.08
C TYR A 22 -3.85 -1.31 9.72
N VAL A 23 -3.02 -0.62 8.95
CA VAL A 23 -2.42 -1.13 7.71
C VAL A 23 -1.06 -1.71 8.04
N PHE A 24 -0.81 -2.95 7.64
CA PHE A 24 0.47 -3.62 7.81
C PHE A 24 1.28 -3.56 6.52
N ASP A 25 2.40 -2.86 6.56
CA ASP A 25 3.39 -2.76 5.50
C ASP A 25 4.75 -3.19 6.07
N PRO A 26 5.10 -4.46 5.93
CA PRO A 26 6.37 -4.95 6.45
C PRO A 26 7.58 -4.42 5.67
N GLY A 27 7.44 -4.14 4.37
CA GLY A 27 8.55 -3.72 3.53
C GLY A 27 9.77 -4.63 3.71
N GLN A 28 10.96 -4.06 3.88
CA GLN A 28 12.20 -4.80 4.14
C GLN A 28 12.19 -5.60 5.44
N ALA A 29 11.33 -5.24 6.41
CA ALA A 29 11.19 -5.98 7.65
C ALA A 29 10.61 -7.39 7.43
N THR A 30 10.02 -7.68 6.28
CA THR A 30 9.56 -9.03 5.91
C THR A 30 10.68 -10.07 6.05
N SER A 31 11.91 -9.73 5.76
CA SER A 31 13.07 -10.63 5.89
C SER A 31 13.58 -10.77 7.33
N GLN A 32 13.29 -9.81 8.20
CA GLN A 32 13.92 -9.64 9.52
C GLN A 32 12.99 -9.99 10.69
N LEU A 33 11.68 -9.76 10.58
CA LEU A 33 10.71 -10.14 11.59
C LEU A 33 10.65 -11.67 11.72
N SER A 34 10.36 -12.18 12.91
CA SER A 34 10.13 -13.61 13.09
C SER A 34 8.87 -14.07 12.35
N PRO A 35 8.79 -15.34 11.92
CA PRO A 35 7.56 -15.86 11.29
C PRO A 35 6.32 -15.67 12.15
N ALA A 36 6.45 -15.82 13.46
CA ALA A 36 5.34 -15.60 14.40
C ALA A 36 4.87 -14.14 14.39
N ALA A 37 5.80 -13.16 14.47
CA ALA A 37 5.46 -11.74 14.42
C ALA A 37 4.86 -11.35 13.06
N LEU A 38 5.40 -11.84 11.95
CA LEU A 38 4.82 -11.63 10.62
C LEU A 38 3.38 -12.14 10.55
N THR A 39 3.14 -13.37 11.03
CA THR A 39 1.81 -13.97 11.08
C THR A 39 0.85 -13.10 11.89
N GLU A 40 1.25 -12.75 13.10
CA GLU A 40 0.42 -12.00 14.05
C GLU A 40 0.07 -10.61 13.53
N LEU A 41 1.03 -9.87 12.98
CA LEU A 41 0.82 -8.53 12.41
C LEU A 41 -0.03 -8.59 11.14
N SER A 42 0.19 -9.59 10.28
CA SER A 42 -0.62 -9.78 9.07
C SER A 42 -2.07 -10.09 9.43
N LEU A 43 -2.29 -11.06 10.32
CA LEU A 43 -3.64 -11.50 10.66
C LEU A 43 -4.42 -10.46 11.48
N GLY A 44 -3.74 -9.58 12.19
CA GLY A 44 -4.36 -8.49 12.98
C GLY A 44 -4.66 -7.21 12.20
N SER A 45 -4.15 -7.05 10.98
CA SER A 45 -4.35 -5.84 10.17
C SER A 45 -5.67 -5.84 9.41
N MET A 46 -6.16 -4.67 9.03
CA MET A 46 -7.30 -4.52 8.11
C MET A 46 -6.87 -4.57 6.63
N LEU A 47 -5.64 -4.19 6.34
CA LEU A 47 -5.05 -4.19 5.01
C LEU A 47 -3.57 -4.53 5.12
N ILE A 48 -3.12 -5.46 4.29
CA ILE A 48 -1.71 -5.80 4.13
C ILE A 48 -1.24 -5.16 2.83
N CYS A 49 -0.15 -4.40 2.87
CA CYS A 49 0.47 -3.80 1.69
C CYS A 49 1.84 -4.41 1.47
N VAL A 50 2.05 -5.06 0.33
CA VAL A 50 3.30 -5.71 -0.04
C VAL A 50 3.59 -5.54 -1.53
N SER A 51 4.85 -5.69 -1.93
CA SER A 51 5.22 -5.95 -3.32
C SER A 51 5.06 -7.44 -3.65
N GLU A 52 5.10 -7.82 -4.93
CA GLU A 52 5.08 -9.24 -5.33
C GLU A 52 6.21 -10.05 -4.69
N TYR A 53 7.39 -9.46 -4.56
CA TYR A 53 8.52 -10.10 -3.88
C TYR A 53 8.23 -10.31 -2.39
N GLU A 54 7.71 -9.31 -1.71
CA GLU A 54 7.39 -9.36 -0.28
C GLU A 54 6.21 -10.30 -0.01
N GLU A 55 5.22 -10.37 -0.90
CA GLU A 55 4.11 -11.34 -0.82
C GLU A 55 4.64 -12.77 -0.82
N LYS A 56 5.51 -13.09 -1.79
CA LYS A 56 6.14 -14.42 -1.87
C LYS A 56 6.95 -14.73 -0.63
N LEU A 57 7.79 -13.79 -0.19
CA LEU A 57 8.60 -13.95 1.01
C LEU A 57 7.75 -14.13 2.26
N LEU A 58 6.65 -13.39 2.39
CA LEU A 58 5.69 -13.54 3.48
C LEU A 58 5.08 -14.96 3.50
N ALA A 59 4.63 -15.45 2.33
CA ALA A 59 4.06 -16.78 2.20
C ALA A 59 5.09 -17.88 2.54
N ASP A 60 6.32 -17.78 2.03
CA ASP A 60 7.40 -18.73 2.28
C ASP A 60 7.76 -18.81 3.77
N ARG A 61 7.73 -17.68 4.47
CA ARG A 61 8.12 -17.60 5.89
C ARG A 61 7.00 -17.95 6.86
N THR A 62 5.75 -17.75 6.49
CA THR A 62 4.60 -17.92 7.41
C THR A 62 3.66 -19.05 7.02
N GLY A 63 3.74 -19.55 5.79
CA GLY A 63 2.75 -20.47 5.24
C GLY A 63 1.38 -19.82 4.97
N LEU A 64 1.29 -18.48 5.00
CA LEU A 64 0.08 -17.72 4.71
C LEU A 64 0.04 -17.35 3.23
N ASP A 65 -0.78 -18.05 2.47
CA ASP A 65 -1.12 -17.69 1.10
C ASP A 65 -2.25 -16.64 1.06
N ARG A 66 -2.58 -16.14 -0.14
CA ARG A 66 -3.66 -15.14 -0.33
C ARG A 66 -4.98 -15.58 0.28
N LYS A 67 -5.34 -16.87 0.16
CA LYS A 67 -6.61 -17.39 0.69
C LYS A 67 -6.70 -17.28 2.21
N LYS A 68 -5.56 -17.39 2.89
CA LYS A 68 -5.49 -17.22 4.35
C LYS A 68 -5.38 -15.76 4.77
N LEU A 69 -4.75 -14.92 3.92
CA LEU A 69 -4.58 -13.50 4.20
C LEU A 69 -5.84 -12.67 3.94
N VAL A 70 -6.65 -13.03 2.96
CA VAL A 70 -7.88 -12.29 2.60
C VAL A 70 -9.08 -12.85 3.36
N THR A 71 -9.86 -11.96 3.98
CA THR A 71 -11.09 -12.28 4.72
C THR A 71 -12.09 -11.14 4.57
N PRO A 72 -13.37 -11.25 5.01
CA PRO A 72 -14.33 -10.15 4.98
C PRO A 72 -13.82 -8.86 5.63
N SER A 73 -12.98 -8.97 6.65
CA SER A 73 -12.43 -7.83 7.40
C SER A 73 -11.00 -7.45 7.04
N ARG A 74 -10.36 -8.17 6.10
CA ARG A 74 -8.95 -7.94 5.73
C ARG A 74 -8.71 -8.12 4.24
N SER A 75 -8.12 -7.10 3.63
CA SER A 75 -7.70 -7.10 2.23
C SER A 75 -6.18 -7.21 2.09
N LEU A 76 -5.73 -7.62 0.90
CA LEU A 76 -4.32 -7.67 0.55
C LEU A 76 -4.08 -6.81 -0.68
N LEU A 77 -3.19 -5.83 -0.58
CA LEU A 77 -2.72 -5.03 -1.71
C LEU A 77 -1.33 -5.50 -2.11
N VAL A 78 -1.17 -5.81 -3.39
CA VAL A 78 0.11 -6.22 -3.99
C VAL A 78 0.50 -5.23 -5.07
N THR A 79 1.63 -4.54 -4.89
CA THR A 79 2.19 -3.61 -5.89
C THR A 79 3.08 -4.36 -6.87
N ARG A 80 3.01 -3.98 -8.17
CA ARG A 80 3.65 -4.64 -9.31
C ARG A 80 4.47 -3.67 -10.16
N GLY A 81 5.04 -2.67 -9.54
CA GLY A 81 5.83 -1.66 -10.25
C GLY A 81 5.06 -1.02 -11.40
N GLY A 82 5.60 -1.08 -12.61
CA GLY A 82 4.99 -0.49 -13.82
C GLY A 82 3.66 -1.12 -14.26
N GLU A 83 3.30 -2.30 -13.72
CA GLU A 83 2.00 -2.94 -13.99
C GLU A 83 0.89 -2.40 -13.05
N GLY A 84 1.26 -1.57 -12.07
CA GLY A 84 0.32 -1.02 -11.09
C GLY A 84 0.19 -1.86 -9.83
N SER A 85 -1.04 -2.16 -9.42
CA SER A 85 -1.31 -2.94 -8.21
C SER A 85 -2.59 -3.76 -8.33
N VAL A 86 -2.73 -4.75 -7.46
CA VAL A 86 -3.96 -5.52 -7.31
C VAL A 86 -4.36 -5.54 -5.84
N ILE A 87 -5.61 -5.23 -5.57
CA ILE A 87 -6.21 -5.35 -4.24
C ILE A 87 -7.09 -6.60 -4.25
N TYR A 88 -6.75 -7.55 -3.42
CA TYR A 88 -7.52 -8.78 -3.21
C TYR A 88 -8.47 -8.56 -2.04
N THR A 89 -9.76 -8.70 -2.28
CA THR A 89 -10.82 -8.75 -1.26
C THR A 89 -11.46 -10.13 -1.29
N GLU A 90 -12.27 -10.48 -0.31
CA GLU A 90 -13.00 -11.74 -0.33
C GLU A 90 -13.91 -11.87 -1.56
N GLU A 91 -14.48 -10.76 -2.03
CA GLU A 91 -15.45 -10.76 -3.11
C GLU A 91 -14.80 -10.72 -4.50
N ARG A 92 -13.69 -10.00 -4.65
CA ARG A 92 -13.09 -9.73 -5.98
C ARG A 92 -11.63 -9.29 -5.93
N GLU A 93 -11.00 -9.38 -7.10
CA GLU A 93 -9.73 -8.70 -7.39
C GLU A 93 -10.02 -7.32 -8.00
N ILE A 94 -9.38 -6.29 -7.47
CA ILE A 94 -9.46 -4.92 -7.98
C ILE A 94 -8.09 -4.57 -8.57
N ARG A 95 -8.02 -4.42 -9.89
CA ARG A 95 -6.80 -4.09 -10.61
C ARG A 95 -6.70 -2.59 -10.81
N ILE A 96 -5.61 -1.99 -10.34
CA ILE A 96 -5.31 -0.57 -10.48
C ILE A 96 -4.10 -0.43 -11.40
N PRO A 97 -4.27 0.04 -12.63
CA PRO A 97 -3.14 0.27 -13.52
C PRO A 97 -2.19 1.33 -12.97
N ALA A 98 -0.91 1.24 -13.33
CA ALA A 98 0.04 2.29 -13.01
C ALA A 98 -0.29 3.56 -13.80
N VAL A 99 -0.39 4.69 -13.12
CA VAL A 99 -0.44 5.99 -13.77
C VAL A 99 0.94 6.28 -14.38
N GLN A 100 0.97 6.48 -15.69
CA GLN A 100 2.22 6.72 -16.39
C GLN A 100 2.77 8.11 -16.04
N PRO A 101 4.01 8.23 -15.57
CA PRO A 101 4.65 9.51 -15.33
C PRO A 101 5.02 10.16 -16.67
N LEU A 102 5.19 11.47 -16.70
CA LEU A 102 5.69 12.19 -17.88
C LEU A 102 7.13 11.77 -18.24
N ARG A 103 7.91 11.41 -17.21
CA ARG A 103 9.27 10.85 -17.33
C ARG A 103 9.57 10.04 -16.08
N ILE A 104 10.49 9.11 -16.17
CA ILE A 104 11.01 8.42 -14.98
C ILE A 104 12.38 9.03 -14.66
N ALA A 105 12.44 9.77 -13.55
CA ALA A 105 13.68 10.32 -13.02
C ALA A 105 14.30 9.37 -11.98
N ASP A 106 13.49 8.82 -11.06
CA ASP A 106 13.96 7.93 -10.00
C ASP A 106 12.82 7.08 -9.46
N PRO A 107 12.92 5.74 -9.45
CA PRO A 107 11.89 4.86 -8.90
C PRO A 107 11.90 4.76 -7.36
N VAL A 108 12.96 5.22 -6.68
CA VAL A 108 13.09 5.11 -5.22
C VAL A 108 11.99 5.91 -4.52
N GLY A 109 11.24 5.27 -3.60
CA GLY A 109 10.15 5.91 -2.87
C GLY A 109 8.79 5.92 -3.58
N ALA A 110 8.68 5.38 -4.81
CA ALA A 110 7.38 5.30 -5.50
C ALA A 110 6.37 4.45 -4.72
N GLY A 111 6.82 3.36 -4.08
CA GLY A 111 5.99 2.55 -3.18
C GLY A 111 5.50 3.33 -1.97
N ASP A 112 6.36 4.14 -1.34
CA ASP A 112 5.98 4.97 -0.19
C ASP A 112 4.99 6.06 -0.59
N ALA A 113 5.19 6.67 -1.77
CA ALA A 113 4.26 7.64 -2.33
C ALA A 113 2.88 7.01 -2.63
N TYR A 114 2.87 5.79 -3.19
CA TYR A 114 1.65 5.03 -3.40
C TYR A 114 0.90 4.80 -2.08
N ARG A 115 1.62 4.33 -1.05
CA ARG A 115 1.03 4.09 0.30
C ARG A 115 0.51 5.36 0.93
N GLY A 116 1.21 6.49 0.76
CA GLY A 116 0.74 7.79 1.23
C GLY A 116 -0.61 8.16 0.62
N GLY A 117 -0.77 8.03 -0.69
CA GLY A 117 -2.04 8.28 -1.39
C GLY A 117 -3.14 7.29 -1.00
N LEU A 118 -2.81 6.01 -0.86
CA LEU A 118 -3.71 4.97 -0.38
C LEU A 118 -4.26 5.28 1.03
N LEU A 119 -3.36 5.63 1.97
CA LEU A 119 -3.72 5.97 3.34
C LEU A 119 -4.62 7.21 3.41
N ARG A 120 -4.36 8.21 2.56
CA ARG A 120 -5.24 9.39 2.46
C ARG A 120 -6.64 8.98 2.01
N GLY A 121 -6.76 8.10 1.03
CA GLY A 121 -8.06 7.58 0.59
C GLY A 121 -8.79 6.81 1.70
N LEU A 122 -8.07 5.98 2.45
CA LEU A 122 -8.62 5.25 3.61
C LEU A 122 -9.10 6.19 4.72
N GLU A 123 -8.32 7.24 5.03
CA GLU A 123 -8.69 8.28 6.01
C GLU A 123 -10.00 8.98 5.63
N LEU A 124 -10.21 9.22 4.34
CA LEU A 124 -11.45 9.81 3.80
C LEU A 124 -12.62 8.80 3.72
N GLY A 125 -12.43 7.55 4.11
CA GLY A 125 -13.45 6.50 4.03
C GLY A 125 -13.82 6.09 2.60
N LEU A 126 -12.92 6.30 1.64
CA LEU A 126 -13.18 6.01 0.23
C LEU A 126 -13.09 4.50 -0.06
N PRO A 127 -13.77 4.01 -1.11
CA PRO A 127 -13.63 2.62 -1.57
C PRO A 127 -12.17 2.27 -1.89
N LEU A 128 -11.75 1.03 -1.62
CA LEU A 128 -10.38 0.56 -1.85
C LEU A 128 -9.86 0.80 -3.27
N GLU A 129 -10.75 0.70 -4.27
CA GLU A 129 -10.41 1.01 -5.66
C GLU A 129 -9.99 2.47 -5.82
N THR A 130 -10.75 3.38 -5.24
CA THR A 130 -10.43 4.82 -5.24
C THR A 130 -9.15 5.10 -4.45
N CYS A 131 -8.95 4.45 -3.30
CA CYS A 131 -7.71 4.55 -2.53
C CYS A 131 -6.49 4.14 -3.38
N GLY A 132 -6.59 3.01 -4.10
CA GLY A 132 -5.54 2.54 -5.00
C GLY A 132 -5.28 3.50 -6.18
N ARG A 133 -6.33 4.09 -6.76
CA ARG A 133 -6.20 5.10 -7.83
C ARG A 133 -5.48 6.36 -7.34
N ILE A 134 -5.79 6.83 -6.14
CA ILE A 134 -5.07 7.94 -5.49
C ILE A 134 -3.61 7.56 -5.30
N GLY A 135 -3.32 6.38 -4.74
CA GLY A 135 -1.97 5.88 -4.57
C GLY A 135 -1.18 5.85 -5.88
N SER A 136 -1.75 5.29 -6.95
CA SER A 136 -1.12 5.23 -8.27
C SER A 136 -0.85 6.63 -8.84
N THR A 137 -1.78 7.58 -8.65
CA THR A 137 -1.62 8.97 -9.08
C THR A 137 -0.45 9.65 -8.35
N ILE A 138 -0.37 9.54 -7.03
CA ILE A 138 0.72 10.13 -6.23
C ILE A 138 2.07 9.49 -6.59
N ALA A 139 2.11 8.17 -6.77
CA ALA A 139 3.33 7.46 -7.18
C ALA A 139 3.89 7.97 -8.52
N SER A 140 3.02 8.35 -9.47
CA SER A 140 3.44 8.90 -10.76
C SER A 140 4.20 10.23 -10.63
N PHE A 141 3.79 11.11 -9.71
CA PHE A 141 4.52 12.36 -9.43
C PHE A 141 5.88 12.08 -8.79
N LYS A 142 5.95 11.09 -7.88
CA LYS A 142 7.22 10.70 -7.26
C LYS A 142 8.21 10.19 -8.30
N LEU A 143 7.80 9.41 -9.27
CA LEU A 143 8.66 8.89 -10.34
C LEU A 143 9.31 10.01 -11.19
N GLU A 144 8.70 11.19 -11.27
CA GLU A 144 9.17 12.34 -12.04
C GLU A 144 10.25 13.16 -11.32
N ALA A 145 10.47 12.91 -10.02
CA ALA A 145 11.41 13.65 -9.18
C ALA A 145 12.58 12.77 -8.71
N PRO A 146 13.79 13.32 -8.58
CA PRO A 146 14.95 12.61 -8.02
C PRO A 146 14.81 12.44 -6.51
N GLY A 147 15.33 11.34 -5.96
CA GLY A 147 15.29 11.03 -4.53
C GLY A 147 13.89 10.71 -3.98
N GLY A 148 13.83 10.24 -2.76
CA GLY A 148 12.58 9.73 -2.17
C GLY A 148 11.52 10.78 -1.81
N GLN A 149 11.90 12.05 -1.64
CA GLN A 149 11.05 13.10 -1.07
C GLN A 149 11.03 14.42 -1.85
N ALA A 150 11.74 14.52 -2.97
CA ALA A 150 11.88 15.76 -3.74
C ALA A 150 10.70 16.05 -4.68
N TYR A 151 9.48 15.59 -4.36
CA TYR A 151 8.28 15.88 -5.12
C TYR A 151 7.25 16.60 -4.25
N SER A 152 6.60 17.62 -4.79
CA SER A 152 5.60 18.42 -4.09
C SER A 152 4.49 18.83 -5.05
N PRO A 153 3.68 17.89 -5.56
CA PRO A 153 2.54 18.25 -6.38
C PRO A 153 1.54 19.05 -5.54
N THR A 154 0.97 20.09 -6.11
CA THR A 154 -0.15 20.79 -5.48
C THR A 154 -1.42 19.90 -5.53
N LEU A 155 -2.40 20.21 -4.72
CA LEU A 155 -3.70 19.52 -4.78
C LEU A 155 -4.35 19.67 -6.16
N SER A 156 -4.17 20.82 -6.80
CA SER A 156 -4.64 21.07 -8.18
C SER A 156 -3.97 20.14 -9.19
N ASP A 157 -2.65 19.91 -9.06
CA ASP A 157 -1.91 19.00 -9.95
C ASP A 157 -2.41 17.56 -9.79
N ILE A 158 -2.62 17.14 -8.54
CA ILE A 158 -3.13 15.80 -8.22
C ILE A 158 -4.53 15.64 -8.80
N ALA A 159 -5.42 16.60 -8.56
CA ALA A 159 -6.80 16.58 -9.05
C ALA A 159 -6.86 16.53 -10.57
N ALA A 160 -6.05 17.34 -11.24
CA ALA A 160 -5.98 17.36 -12.70
C ALA A 160 -5.51 16.02 -13.28
N ARG A 161 -4.42 15.46 -12.74
CA ARG A 161 -3.91 14.16 -13.20
C ARG A 161 -4.88 13.02 -12.89
N TYR A 162 -5.48 13.03 -11.70
CA TYR A 162 -6.47 12.04 -11.31
C TYR A 162 -7.66 12.04 -12.29
N GLN A 163 -8.24 13.21 -12.55
CA GLN A 163 -9.36 13.36 -13.48
C GLN A 163 -8.97 12.95 -14.92
N MET A 164 -7.79 13.35 -15.37
CA MET A 164 -7.29 12.98 -16.71
C MET A 164 -7.18 11.48 -16.89
N VAL A 165 -6.69 10.74 -15.86
CA VAL A 165 -6.42 9.31 -15.96
C VAL A 165 -7.67 8.47 -15.69
N TRP A 166 -8.46 8.85 -14.68
CA TRP A 166 -9.56 8.03 -14.18
C TRP A 166 -10.94 8.48 -14.69
N GLY A 167 -11.02 9.63 -15.38
CA GLY A 167 -12.26 10.17 -15.94
C GLY A 167 -13.27 10.70 -14.91
N THR A 168 -12.88 10.76 -13.63
CA THR A 168 -13.72 11.24 -12.52
C THR A 168 -13.01 12.31 -11.71
N PRO A 169 -13.72 13.25 -11.07
CA PRO A 169 -13.09 14.22 -10.19
C PRO A 169 -12.29 13.55 -9.06
N TYR A 170 -11.23 14.21 -8.61
CA TYR A 170 -10.48 13.78 -7.43
C TYR A 170 -11.35 13.93 -6.18
N PRO A 171 -11.50 12.89 -5.35
CA PRO A 171 -12.48 12.86 -4.27
C PRO A 171 -11.95 13.38 -2.92
N GLY A 172 -10.72 13.94 -2.87
CA GLY A 172 -10.08 14.34 -1.62
C GLY A 172 -9.48 15.74 -1.59
#